data_94f1b8b7cd98e7463346d1ba14b408b8
#
_entry.id   94f1b8b7cd98e7463346d1ba14b408b8
#
_cell.length_a   1.000
_cell.length_b   1.000
_cell.length_c   1.000
_cell.angle_alpha   90.00
_cell.angle_beta   90.00
_cell.angle_gamma   90.00
#
_symmetry.space_group_name_H-M   'P 1'
#
loop_
_entity.id
_entity.type
_entity.pdbx_description
1 polymer ?
#
loop_
_entity_poly.entity_id
_entity_poly.type
_entity_poly.pdbx_seq_one_letter_code
_entity_poly.pdbx_strand_id
1 'polypeptide(L)'
;MTDGHLMFKAAMRSQGQTPAIDISLSVSRVGRQTQDRLTNLLSTKIRQVLSAAADLETVSRFSSELPAETQLILRRKDLITEILKQESLTAIVKQIQVILLALPFTTFLQDKNKTFIEKYKPVIIEAFLKNPALVPITKSVSKLQTDEELIKLLEATKKPHHKFAF
;
A
#
# COMPACT_ATOMS: atom_id res chain seq x y z
N MET A 1 -23.05 10.83 -19.09
CA MET A 1 -21.68 11.21 -18.73
C MET A 1 -21.41 10.69 -17.33
N THR A 2 -20.39 9.86 -17.11
CA THR A 2 -20.12 9.25 -15.79
C THR A 2 -18.93 9.96 -15.13
N ASP A 3 -19.00 10.17 -13.81
CA ASP A 3 -17.94 10.84 -13.04
C ASP A 3 -16.77 9.90 -12.66
N GLY A 4 -16.85 8.66 -13.08
CA GLY A 4 -15.81 7.65 -12.90
C GLY A 4 -16.34 6.27 -13.25
N HIS A 5 -15.43 5.32 -13.31
CA HIS A 5 -15.74 3.90 -13.49
C HIS A 5 -14.76 3.03 -12.70
N LEU A 6 -15.26 1.94 -12.16
CA LEU A 6 -14.46 0.91 -11.52
C LEU A 6 -14.43 -0.32 -12.42
N MET A 7 -13.23 -0.73 -12.82
CA MET A 7 -13.03 -1.87 -13.69
C MET A 7 -12.78 -3.12 -12.87
N PHE A 8 -13.71 -4.06 -12.91
CA PHE A 8 -13.58 -5.38 -12.27
C PHE A 8 -12.99 -6.38 -13.27
N LYS A 9 -11.97 -7.14 -12.84
CA LYS A 9 -11.35 -8.19 -13.65
C LYS A 9 -11.49 -9.55 -12.97
N ALA A 10 -12.16 -10.49 -13.64
CA ALA A 10 -12.33 -11.88 -13.15
C ALA A 10 -10.96 -12.57 -12.91
N ALA A 11 -9.97 -12.30 -13.76
CA ALA A 11 -8.62 -12.84 -13.59
C ALA A 11 -7.94 -12.40 -12.26
N MET A 12 -8.22 -11.21 -11.76
CA MET A 12 -7.70 -10.77 -10.46
C MET A 12 -8.36 -11.53 -9.32
N ARG A 13 -9.66 -11.85 -9.45
CA ARG A 13 -10.36 -12.64 -8.44
C ARG A 13 -9.82 -14.08 -8.37
N SER A 14 -9.56 -14.71 -9.52
CA SER A 14 -8.97 -16.06 -9.55
C SER A 14 -7.56 -16.11 -8.96
N GLN A 15 -6.84 -14.98 -8.97
CA GLN A 15 -5.54 -14.80 -8.29
C GLN A 15 -5.67 -14.45 -6.80
N GLY A 16 -6.88 -14.50 -6.23
CA GLY A 16 -7.14 -14.21 -4.82
C GLY A 16 -7.15 -12.73 -4.47
N GLN A 17 -7.28 -11.82 -5.45
CA GLN A 17 -7.42 -10.39 -5.18
C GLN A 17 -8.87 -10.04 -4.83
N THR A 18 -9.07 -9.46 -3.65
CA THR A 18 -10.37 -9.00 -3.17
C THR A 18 -10.25 -7.58 -2.60
N PRO A 19 -10.97 -6.58 -3.13
CA PRO A 19 -11.82 -6.65 -4.33
C PRO A 19 -11.01 -6.80 -5.63
N ALA A 20 -11.60 -7.42 -6.65
CA ALA A 20 -10.98 -7.67 -7.95
C ALA A 20 -11.05 -6.42 -8.86
N ILE A 21 -10.59 -5.27 -8.36
CA ILE A 21 -10.62 -3.98 -9.02
C ILE A 21 -9.24 -3.69 -9.63
N ASP A 22 -9.22 -3.42 -10.93
CA ASP A 22 -8.03 -2.93 -11.61
C ASP A 22 -7.88 -1.42 -11.36
N ILE A 23 -6.92 -1.06 -10.51
CA ILE A 23 -6.65 0.33 -10.12
C ILE A 23 -6.10 1.15 -11.28
N SER A 24 -5.35 0.53 -12.19
CA SER A 24 -4.72 1.22 -13.32
C SER A 24 -5.76 1.64 -14.36
N LEU A 25 -6.80 0.82 -14.57
CA LEU A 25 -7.88 1.08 -15.52
C LEU A 25 -9.08 1.78 -14.89
N SER A 26 -9.14 1.86 -13.56
CA SER A 26 -10.24 2.53 -12.85
C SER A 26 -10.00 4.02 -12.74
N VAL A 27 -11.04 4.80 -12.95
CA VAL A 27 -11.02 6.28 -12.86
C VAL A 27 -12.07 6.75 -11.89
N SER A 28 -11.70 7.65 -10.99
CA SER A 28 -12.64 8.36 -10.11
C SER A 28 -12.24 9.83 -10.04
N ARG A 29 -13.01 10.69 -10.71
CA ARG A 29 -12.78 12.13 -10.72
C ARG A 29 -13.18 12.77 -9.40
N VAL A 30 -14.40 12.50 -8.94
CA VAL A 30 -14.93 13.07 -7.69
C VAL A 30 -14.19 12.51 -6.48
N GLY A 31 -13.94 11.19 -6.42
CA GLY A 31 -13.19 10.57 -5.33
C GLY A 31 -11.80 11.17 -5.14
N ARG A 32 -11.11 11.55 -6.23
CA ARG A 32 -9.82 12.21 -6.16
C ARG A 32 -9.91 13.63 -5.58
N GLN A 33 -10.95 14.37 -5.89
CA GLN A 33 -11.14 15.75 -5.40
C GLN A 33 -11.50 15.81 -3.91
N THR A 34 -12.15 14.76 -3.38
CA THR A 34 -12.58 14.69 -1.98
C THR A 34 -11.52 14.11 -1.04
N GLN A 35 -10.44 13.55 -1.57
CA GLN A 35 -9.33 13.05 -0.76
C GLN A 35 -8.47 14.20 -0.21
N ASP A 36 -7.95 14.00 1.01
CA ASP A 36 -6.90 14.88 1.54
C ASP A 36 -5.60 14.77 0.71
N ARG A 37 -4.74 15.78 0.87
CA ARG A 37 -3.50 15.91 0.11
C ARG A 37 -2.59 14.68 0.28
N LEU A 38 -2.42 14.18 1.50
CA LEU A 38 -1.58 13.02 1.79
C LEU A 38 -2.09 11.77 1.09
N THR A 39 -3.40 11.49 1.16
CA THR A 39 -4.01 10.34 0.47
C THR A 39 -3.84 10.45 -1.04
N ASN A 40 -3.99 11.64 -1.62
CA ASN A 40 -3.77 11.87 -3.05
C ASN A 40 -2.31 11.61 -3.48
N LEU A 41 -1.32 12.07 -2.70
CA LEU A 41 0.09 11.83 -2.97
C LEU A 41 0.41 10.32 -2.95
N LEU A 42 -0.02 9.61 -1.90
CA LEU A 42 0.18 8.16 -1.79
C LEU A 42 -0.53 7.39 -2.90
N SER A 43 -1.77 7.75 -3.24
CA SER A 43 -2.52 7.12 -4.32
C SER A 43 -1.82 7.30 -5.67
N THR A 44 -1.27 8.48 -5.92
CA THR A 44 -0.51 8.78 -7.15
C THR A 44 0.77 7.93 -7.20
N LYS A 45 1.51 7.87 -6.10
CA LYS A 45 2.74 7.09 -5.99
C LYS A 45 2.50 5.59 -6.18
N ILE A 46 1.42 5.06 -5.61
CA ILE A 46 0.98 3.67 -5.80
C ILE A 46 0.64 3.39 -7.27
N ARG A 47 -0.12 4.26 -7.92
CA ARG A 47 -0.45 4.10 -9.34
C ARG A 47 0.79 4.09 -10.23
N GLN A 48 1.77 4.95 -9.95
CA GLN A 48 3.05 4.97 -10.66
C GLN A 48 3.80 3.64 -10.53
N VAL A 49 3.88 3.08 -9.31
CA VAL A 49 4.52 1.77 -9.09
C VAL A 49 3.77 0.65 -9.82
N LEU A 50 2.44 0.63 -9.76
CA LEU A 50 1.64 -0.40 -10.43
C LEU A 50 1.76 -0.32 -11.96
N SER A 51 1.78 0.89 -12.51
CA SER A 51 1.97 1.10 -13.96
C SER A 51 3.37 0.67 -14.41
N ALA A 52 4.42 1.14 -13.72
CA ALA A 52 5.79 0.75 -14.03
C ALA A 52 6.01 -0.78 -13.91
N ALA A 53 5.40 -1.41 -12.90
CA ALA A 53 5.48 -2.85 -12.74
C ALA A 53 4.78 -3.62 -13.87
N ALA A 54 3.64 -3.13 -14.37
CA ALA A 54 2.92 -3.75 -15.48
C ALA A 54 3.76 -3.74 -16.77
N ASP A 55 4.45 -2.63 -17.06
CA ASP A 55 5.37 -2.51 -18.20
C ASP A 55 6.56 -3.47 -18.05
N LEU A 56 7.15 -3.53 -16.85
CA LEU A 56 8.29 -4.40 -16.54
C LEU A 56 7.94 -5.89 -16.55
N GLU A 57 6.74 -6.29 -16.13
CA GLU A 57 6.28 -7.69 -16.18
C GLU A 57 6.21 -8.22 -17.60
N THR A 58 5.88 -7.37 -18.56
CA THR A 58 5.85 -7.75 -19.98
C THR A 58 7.26 -8.06 -20.49
N VAL A 59 8.24 -7.26 -20.10
CA VAL A 59 9.65 -7.43 -20.51
C VAL A 59 10.33 -8.56 -19.73
N SER A 60 10.03 -8.70 -18.44
CA SER A 60 10.69 -9.67 -17.56
C SER A 60 10.43 -11.14 -17.93
N ARG A 61 9.35 -11.42 -18.65
CA ARG A 61 9.06 -12.77 -19.15
C ARG A 61 10.10 -13.30 -20.14
N PHE A 62 10.89 -12.41 -20.71
CA PHE A 62 11.92 -12.74 -21.72
C PHE A 62 13.36 -12.66 -21.20
N SER A 63 13.53 -12.27 -19.94
CA SER A 63 14.86 -12.05 -19.34
C SER A 63 15.11 -13.00 -18.17
N SER A 64 16.22 -13.73 -18.20
CA SER A 64 16.61 -14.66 -17.13
C SER A 64 17.15 -13.95 -15.88
N GLU A 65 17.69 -12.74 -16.05
CA GLU A 65 18.19 -11.92 -14.94
C GLU A 65 17.59 -10.52 -15.01
N LEU A 66 16.98 -10.09 -13.91
CA LEU A 66 16.40 -8.77 -13.80
C LEU A 66 17.34 -7.84 -13.02
N PRO A 67 17.54 -6.60 -13.48
CA PRO A 67 18.28 -5.58 -12.73
C PRO A 67 17.67 -5.39 -11.32
N ALA A 68 18.52 -5.07 -10.34
CA ALA A 68 18.10 -4.90 -8.95
C ALA A 68 16.98 -3.86 -8.78
N GLU A 69 16.99 -2.79 -9.57
CA GLU A 69 15.95 -1.77 -9.58
C GLU A 69 14.59 -2.33 -10.05
N THR A 70 14.61 -3.14 -11.12
CA THR A 70 13.41 -3.82 -11.62
C THR A 70 12.83 -4.77 -10.57
N GLN A 71 13.69 -5.56 -9.90
CA GLN A 71 13.26 -6.44 -8.82
C GLN A 71 12.61 -5.67 -7.66
N LEU A 72 13.14 -4.48 -7.32
CA LEU A 72 12.59 -3.62 -6.27
C LEU A 72 11.18 -3.13 -6.62
N ILE A 73 10.97 -2.70 -7.88
CA ILE A 73 9.65 -2.25 -8.36
C ILE A 73 8.63 -3.40 -8.32
N LEU A 74 9.01 -4.58 -8.81
CA LEU A 74 8.12 -5.76 -8.80
C LEU A 74 7.79 -6.20 -7.39
N ARG A 75 8.78 -6.24 -6.48
CA ARG A 75 8.55 -6.54 -5.06
C ARG A 75 7.60 -5.53 -4.42
N ARG A 76 7.80 -4.24 -4.68
CA ARG A 76 6.95 -3.18 -4.16
C ARG A 76 5.51 -3.30 -4.67
N LYS A 77 5.32 -3.64 -5.94
CA LYS A 77 4.01 -3.96 -6.53
C LYS A 77 3.33 -5.12 -5.79
N ASP A 78 4.07 -6.20 -5.49
CA ASP A 78 3.53 -7.35 -4.79
C ASP A 78 3.07 -7.00 -3.36
N LEU A 79 3.87 -6.19 -2.63
CA LEU A 79 3.50 -5.69 -1.31
C LEU A 79 2.25 -4.81 -1.37
N ILE A 80 2.18 -3.88 -2.32
CA ILE A 80 1.02 -3.00 -2.53
C ILE A 80 -0.23 -3.83 -2.83
N THR A 81 -0.12 -4.80 -3.73
CA THR A 81 -1.23 -5.67 -4.12
C THR A 81 -1.78 -6.44 -2.90
N GLU A 82 -0.89 -6.94 -2.04
CA GLU A 82 -1.29 -7.66 -0.83
C GLU A 82 -1.90 -6.72 0.23
N ILE A 83 -1.36 -5.52 0.40
CA ILE A 83 -1.92 -4.50 1.30
C ILE A 83 -3.34 -4.09 0.87
N LEU A 84 -3.59 -3.99 -0.43
CA LEU A 84 -4.89 -3.60 -0.98
C LEU A 84 -5.95 -4.70 -0.89
N LYS A 85 -5.57 -5.96 -0.67
CA LYS A 85 -6.55 -7.01 -0.38
C LYS A 85 -7.32 -6.67 0.88
N GLN A 86 -8.63 -6.79 0.82
CA GLN A 86 -9.54 -6.53 1.93
C GLN A 86 -10.57 -7.65 2.01
N GLU A 87 -10.75 -8.18 3.20
CA GLU A 87 -11.80 -9.16 3.45
C GLU A 87 -13.17 -8.52 3.36
N SER A 88 -14.17 -9.30 2.92
CA SER A 88 -15.54 -8.84 2.85
C SER A 88 -16.03 -8.44 4.25
N LEU A 89 -16.77 -7.33 4.31
CA LEU A 89 -17.36 -6.80 5.55
C LEU A 89 -16.38 -6.28 6.60
N THR A 90 -15.08 -6.17 6.27
CA THR A 90 -14.07 -5.62 7.17
C THR A 90 -13.81 -4.16 6.84
N ALA A 91 -14.19 -3.25 7.75
CA ALA A 91 -13.90 -1.83 7.62
C ALA A 91 -12.59 -1.49 8.33
N ILE A 92 -11.65 -0.88 7.60
CA ILE A 92 -10.39 -0.36 8.16
C ILE A 92 -10.53 1.15 8.30
N VAL A 93 -10.19 1.69 9.47
CA VAL A 93 -10.22 3.14 9.74
C VAL A 93 -9.29 3.87 8.77
N LYS A 94 -9.71 5.03 8.26
CA LYS A 94 -8.99 5.78 7.21
C LYS A 94 -7.52 6.03 7.55
N GLN A 95 -7.20 6.42 8.78
CA GLN A 95 -5.83 6.67 9.21
C GLN A 95 -4.94 5.43 9.08
N ILE A 96 -5.49 4.25 9.42
CA ILE A 96 -4.80 2.97 9.27
C ILE A 96 -4.61 2.62 7.79
N GLN A 97 -5.62 2.88 6.95
CA GLN A 97 -5.48 2.68 5.50
C GLN A 97 -4.32 3.50 4.94
N VAL A 98 -4.23 4.79 5.31
CA VAL A 98 -3.15 5.69 4.88
C VAL A 98 -1.78 5.18 5.35
N ILE A 99 -1.67 4.71 6.60
CA ILE A 99 -0.44 4.09 7.12
C ILE A 99 -0.07 2.86 6.30
N LEU A 100 -1.00 1.94 6.08
CA LEU A 100 -0.76 0.73 5.29
C LEU A 100 -0.27 1.05 3.87
N LEU A 101 -0.85 2.07 3.22
CA LEU A 101 -0.44 2.52 1.88
C LEU A 101 0.96 3.14 1.86
N ALA A 102 1.44 3.70 2.97
CA ALA A 102 2.77 4.26 3.09
C ALA A 102 3.85 3.19 3.37
N LEU A 103 3.51 2.07 4.03
CA LEU A 103 4.46 1.04 4.43
C LEU A 103 5.36 0.50 3.30
N PRO A 104 4.89 0.25 2.05
CA PRO A 104 5.74 -0.23 0.96
C PRO A 104 6.88 0.72 0.57
N PHE A 105 6.80 1.97 1.01
CA PHE A 105 7.80 3.01 0.73
C PHE A 105 8.78 3.22 1.89
N THR A 106 8.59 2.51 3.01
CA THR A 106 9.50 2.54 4.15
C THR A 106 10.61 1.49 4.03
N THR A 107 11.71 1.71 4.73
CA THR A 107 12.79 0.72 4.85
C THR A 107 12.35 -0.54 5.60
N PHE A 108 11.25 -0.48 6.36
CA PHE A 108 10.71 -1.61 7.12
C PHE A 108 10.29 -2.80 6.23
N LEU A 109 9.68 -2.52 5.06
CA LEU A 109 9.23 -3.56 4.12
C LEU A 109 10.20 -3.80 2.96
N GLN A 110 11.35 -3.13 2.91
CA GLN A 110 12.29 -3.23 1.79
C GLN A 110 12.75 -4.67 1.53
N ASP A 111 12.99 -5.44 2.61
CA ASP A 111 13.45 -6.84 2.55
C ASP A 111 12.31 -7.86 2.71
N LYS A 112 11.07 -7.40 2.82
CA LYS A 112 9.91 -8.28 3.05
C LYS A 112 9.24 -8.64 1.73
N ASN A 113 8.52 -9.77 1.75
CA ASN A 113 7.74 -10.26 0.63
C ASN A 113 6.23 -10.18 0.91
N LYS A 114 5.42 -10.49 -0.09
CA LYS A 114 3.95 -10.51 0.04
C LYS A 114 3.45 -11.43 1.16
N THR A 115 4.10 -12.58 1.38
CA THR A 115 3.72 -13.54 2.42
C THR A 115 3.86 -12.93 3.82
N PHE A 116 4.83 -12.02 4.02
CA PHE A 116 4.95 -11.28 5.26
C PHE A 116 3.70 -10.41 5.50
N ILE A 117 3.26 -9.66 4.49
CA ILE A 117 2.07 -8.81 4.61
C ILE A 117 0.82 -9.67 4.82
N GLU A 118 0.65 -10.75 4.08
CA GLU A 118 -0.48 -11.68 4.23
C GLU A 118 -0.60 -12.16 5.69
N LYS A 119 0.52 -12.54 6.29
CA LYS A 119 0.55 -13.05 7.67
C LYS A 119 0.38 -11.96 8.73
N TYR A 120 1.07 -10.82 8.56
CA TYR A 120 1.19 -9.82 9.63
C TYR A 120 0.31 -8.59 9.46
N LYS A 121 -0.39 -8.42 8.35
CA LYS A 121 -1.29 -7.29 8.15
C LYS A 121 -2.33 -7.11 9.27
N PRO A 122 -3.04 -8.17 9.74
CA PRO A 122 -3.96 -8.03 10.87
C PRO A 122 -3.26 -7.56 12.14
N VAL A 123 -2.07 -8.09 12.42
CA VAL A 123 -1.26 -7.73 13.59
C VAL A 123 -0.77 -6.29 13.51
N ILE A 124 -0.36 -5.84 12.32
CA ILE A 124 0.03 -4.44 12.07
C ILE A 124 -1.15 -3.51 12.32
N ILE A 125 -2.33 -3.83 11.79
CA ILE A 125 -3.56 -3.05 12.01
C ILE A 125 -3.87 -2.95 13.50
N GLU A 126 -3.85 -4.07 14.21
CA GLU A 126 -4.12 -4.12 15.64
C GLU A 126 -3.09 -3.32 16.44
N ALA A 127 -1.81 -3.41 16.09
CA ALA A 127 -0.74 -2.65 16.74
C ALA A 127 -0.96 -1.13 16.63
N PHE A 128 -1.32 -0.62 15.45
CA PHE A 128 -1.63 0.80 15.27
C PHE A 128 -2.92 1.24 15.96
N LEU A 129 -3.84 0.33 16.24
CA LEU A 129 -5.08 0.62 16.97
C LEU A 129 -4.90 0.60 18.50
N LYS A 130 -4.09 -0.35 19.02
CA LYS A 130 -4.06 -0.65 20.45
C LYS A 130 -2.74 -0.32 21.14
N ASN A 131 -1.61 -0.34 20.43
CA ASN A 131 -0.30 -0.10 21.05
C ASN A 131 -0.15 1.37 21.45
N PRO A 132 0.06 1.70 22.74
CA PRO A 132 0.18 3.07 23.23
C PRO A 132 1.29 3.89 22.53
N ALA A 133 2.33 3.23 22.04
CA ALA A 133 3.42 3.88 21.31
C ALA A 133 3.04 4.26 19.87
N LEU A 134 2.10 3.55 19.24
CA LEU A 134 1.70 3.72 17.83
C LEU A 134 0.41 4.52 17.67
N VAL A 135 -0.49 4.48 18.66
CA VAL A 135 -1.75 5.25 18.65
C VAL A 135 -1.55 6.76 18.41
N PRO A 136 -0.52 7.43 19.01
CA PRO A 136 -0.26 8.84 18.71
C PRO A 136 0.07 9.08 17.23
N ILE A 137 0.78 8.15 16.57
CA ILE A 137 1.09 8.21 15.14
C ILE A 137 -0.20 8.15 14.34
N THR A 138 -1.06 7.18 14.62
CA THR A 138 -2.36 7.04 13.96
C THR A 138 -3.18 8.34 14.06
N LYS A 139 -3.19 8.98 15.23
CA LYS A 139 -3.89 10.26 15.44
C LYS A 139 -3.25 11.43 14.69
N SER A 140 -1.93 11.41 14.51
CA SER A 140 -1.21 12.49 13.83
C SER A 140 -1.35 12.44 12.30
N VAL A 141 -1.68 11.29 11.72
CA VAL A 141 -1.82 11.12 10.26
C VAL A 141 -2.74 12.17 9.63
N SER A 142 -3.83 12.52 10.30
CA SER A 142 -4.77 13.52 9.80
C SER A 142 -4.20 14.94 9.69
N LYS A 143 -3.07 15.22 10.34
CA LYS A 143 -2.39 16.52 10.35
C LYS A 143 -1.25 16.59 9.34
N LEU A 144 -0.79 15.46 8.83
CA LEU A 144 0.33 15.39 7.88
C LEU A 144 -0.12 15.82 6.48
N GLN A 145 0.77 16.50 5.78
CA GLN A 145 0.49 17.04 4.45
C GLN A 145 1.23 16.29 3.34
N THR A 146 2.35 15.62 3.66
CA THR A 146 3.19 14.95 2.69
C THR A 146 3.43 13.47 3.06
N ASP A 147 3.65 12.64 2.04
CA ASP A 147 4.00 11.24 2.22
C ASP A 147 5.38 11.08 2.85
N GLU A 148 6.31 11.99 2.58
CA GLU A 148 7.65 11.98 3.18
C GLU A 148 7.61 12.19 4.70
N GLU A 149 6.76 13.10 5.19
CA GLU A 149 6.54 13.29 6.63
C GLU A 149 6.03 12.00 7.29
N LEU A 150 5.06 11.34 6.66
CA LEU A 150 4.53 10.08 7.18
C LEU A 150 5.58 8.97 7.15
N ILE A 151 6.33 8.83 6.04
CA ILE A 151 7.39 7.83 5.92
C ILE A 151 8.46 8.05 7.00
N LYS A 152 8.95 9.28 7.18
CA LYS A 152 9.91 9.62 8.25
C LYS A 152 9.38 9.29 9.64
N LEU A 153 8.11 9.59 9.88
CA LEU A 153 7.46 9.27 11.16
C LEU A 153 7.41 7.76 11.41
N LEU A 154 7.06 6.98 10.39
CA LEU A 154 7.04 5.52 10.47
C LEU A 154 8.46 4.94 10.65
N GLU A 155 9.46 5.49 9.99
CA GLU A 155 10.85 5.07 10.15
C GLU A 155 11.43 5.41 11.51
N ALA A 156 11.02 6.53 12.11
CA ALA A 156 11.43 6.91 13.46
C ALA A 156 10.96 5.91 14.52
N THR A 157 9.88 5.17 14.26
CA THR A 157 9.40 4.12 15.17
C THR A 157 10.23 2.82 15.13
N LYS A 158 11.13 2.69 14.17
CA LYS A 158 12.06 1.55 14.02
C LYS A 158 13.22 1.57 15.04
N LYS A 159 13.34 2.60 15.91
CA LYS A 159 14.41 2.66 16.92
C LYS A 159 14.32 1.47 17.88
N PRO A 160 15.48 0.89 18.33
CA PRO A 160 15.59 -0.43 18.96
C PRO A 160 14.87 -0.59 20.31
N HIS A 161 14.24 0.46 20.85
CA HIS A 161 13.46 0.39 22.09
C HIS A 161 11.97 0.10 21.88
N HIS A 162 11.46 0.12 20.66
CA HIS A 162 10.12 -0.34 20.31
C HIS A 162 10.26 -1.57 19.42
N LYS A 163 10.47 -2.74 20.06
CA LYS A 163 10.39 -4.02 19.38
C LYS A 163 9.01 -4.13 18.76
N PHE A 164 8.94 -3.95 17.42
CA PHE A 164 7.97 -4.71 16.65
C PHE A 164 8.37 -6.18 16.83
N ALA A 165 7.98 -6.78 17.92
CA ALA A 165 8.06 -8.21 18.11
C ALA A 165 6.88 -8.78 17.30
N PHE A 166 7.15 -9.10 16.05
CA PHE A 166 6.31 -9.93 15.20
C PHE A 166 6.91 -11.34 15.16
#